data_7e34cd82639351ac9411ece2f2f8f40d
#
_entry.id   7e34cd82639351ac9411ece2f2f8f40d
#
_cell.length_a   1.000
_cell.length_b   1.000
_cell.length_c   1.000
_cell.angle_alpha   90.00
_cell.angle_beta   90.00
_cell.angle_gamma   90.00
#
_symmetry.space_group_name_H-M   'P 1'
#
loop_
_entity.id
_entity.type
_entity.pdbx_description
1 polymer ?
#
loop_
_entity_poly.entity_id
_entity_poly.type
_entity_poly.pdbx_seq_one_letter_code
_entity_poly.pdbx_strand_id
1 'polypeptide(L)'
;NWLIMKKILVAFLLISLFSCGKKEVQLPQLDETVVADVKDHSPIYMFFEANENDTLIDVNRSNSISSTNWLFNIDKRLPLKLIIPEIQKLQAKKEKSSHKKEGSENYFTYMDGKKKVLAFLPVVGVEYRLGKAVLGMNTIYFTANGNIFFNNQELKETELDNYLNDLRIEHESEIFVGYDKNMDFEKYLK
;
A
#
# COMPACT_ATOMS: atom_id res chain seq x y z
N ASN A 1 16.63 16.37 53.67
CA ASN A 1 16.13 15.16 52.95
C ASN A 1 14.80 15.37 52.20
N TRP A 2 13.88 16.24 52.70
CA TRP A 2 12.59 16.50 52.03
C TRP A 2 12.72 17.23 50.67
N LEU A 3 13.66 18.13 50.54
CA LEU A 3 13.99 18.85 49.31
C LEU A 3 14.58 17.90 48.23
N ILE A 4 15.36 16.91 48.64
CA ILE A 4 15.93 15.90 47.73
C ILE A 4 14.83 14.97 47.23
N MET A 5 13.92 14.53 48.07
CA MET A 5 12.74 13.73 47.67
C MET A 5 11.85 14.46 46.68
N LYS A 6 11.59 15.76 46.87
CA LYS A 6 10.83 16.57 45.91
C LYS A 6 11.52 16.66 44.54
N LYS A 7 12.84 16.84 44.49
CA LYS A 7 13.62 16.88 43.26
C LYS A 7 13.61 15.53 42.53
N ILE A 8 13.68 14.42 43.26
CA ILE A 8 13.59 13.06 42.69
C ILE A 8 12.18 12.80 42.15
N LEU A 9 11.13 13.22 42.86
CA LEU A 9 9.74 13.05 42.38
C LEU A 9 9.46 13.86 41.13
N VAL A 10 9.96 15.08 41.01
CA VAL A 10 9.85 15.92 39.82
C VAL A 10 10.65 15.34 38.65
N ALA A 11 11.83 14.79 38.89
CA ALA A 11 12.63 14.12 37.87
C ALA A 11 11.92 12.85 37.35
N PHE A 12 11.28 12.07 38.20
CA PHE A 12 10.48 10.89 37.79
C PHE A 12 9.24 11.28 37.00
N LEU A 13 8.58 12.38 37.38
CA LEU A 13 7.42 12.90 36.65
C LEU A 13 7.80 13.41 35.25
N LEU A 14 8.98 13.99 35.07
CA LEU A 14 9.48 14.46 33.78
C LEU A 14 9.86 13.31 32.83
N ILE A 15 10.36 12.18 33.36
CA ILE A 15 10.73 11.00 32.58
C ILE A 15 9.48 10.28 32.01
N SER A 16 8.36 10.33 32.75
CA SER A 16 7.09 9.69 32.32
C SER A 16 6.40 10.39 31.12
N LEU A 17 6.82 11.61 30.75
CA LEU A 17 6.23 12.36 29.63
C LEU A 17 6.84 11.99 28.26
N PHE A 18 7.91 11.19 28.22
CA PHE A 18 8.58 10.83 26.97
C PHE A 18 8.12 9.49 26.35
N SER A 19 7.11 8.85 26.89
CA SER A 19 6.69 7.52 26.44
C SER A 19 5.32 7.55 25.77
N CYS A 20 5.28 7.91 24.49
CA CYS A 20 4.40 7.29 23.50
C CYS A 20 4.66 7.92 22.11
N GLY A 21 5.65 7.43 21.41
CA GLY A 21 5.75 7.67 19.98
C GLY A 21 4.57 6.96 19.29
N LYS A 22 3.57 7.70 18.88
CA LYS A 22 2.51 7.15 18.02
C LYS A 22 3.15 6.72 16.71
N LYS A 23 2.98 5.46 16.33
CA LYS A 23 3.35 5.02 14.97
C LYS A 23 2.45 5.76 13.99
N GLU A 24 3.05 6.44 13.03
CA GLU A 24 2.34 7.15 11.98
C GLU A 24 2.64 6.52 10.62
N VAL A 25 1.62 6.45 9.76
CA VAL A 25 1.76 6.02 8.38
C VAL A 25 1.91 7.25 7.50
N GLN A 26 2.97 7.31 6.71
CA GLN A 26 3.10 8.31 5.66
C GLN A 26 2.41 7.79 4.40
N LEU A 27 1.22 8.30 4.12
CA LEU A 27 0.46 7.88 2.95
C LEU A 27 1.12 8.32 1.65
N PRO A 28 0.99 7.53 0.55
CA PRO A 28 1.36 7.98 -0.78
C PRO A 28 0.56 9.20 -1.21
N GLN A 29 1.07 9.92 -2.20
CA GLN A 29 0.41 11.09 -2.77
C GLN A 29 0.21 10.93 -4.26
N LEU A 30 -1.04 11.09 -4.71
CA LEU A 30 -1.44 11.18 -6.10
C LEU A 30 -2.07 12.55 -6.37
N ASP A 31 -2.20 12.93 -7.64
CA ASP A 31 -2.70 14.25 -8.05
C ASP A 31 -4.17 14.23 -8.48
N GLU A 32 -4.88 13.16 -8.15
CA GLU A 32 -6.28 12.96 -8.50
C GLU A 32 -7.06 12.24 -7.39
N THR A 33 -8.37 12.41 -7.37
CA THR A 33 -9.29 11.66 -6.50
C THR A 33 -10.06 10.64 -7.33
N VAL A 34 -9.79 9.35 -7.14
CA VAL A 34 -10.56 8.27 -7.80
C VAL A 34 -11.87 8.03 -7.05
N VAL A 35 -11.78 7.78 -5.74
CA VAL A 35 -12.96 7.66 -4.86
C VAL A 35 -12.77 8.62 -3.69
N ALA A 36 -13.76 9.47 -3.42
CA ALA A 36 -13.67 10.49 -2.38
C ALA A 36 -14.13 10.01 -0.99
N ASP A 37 -15.00 9.03 -0.92
CA ASP A 37 -15.55 8.53 0.33
C ASP A 37 -15.87 7.03 0.23
N VAL A 38 -15.52 6.28 1.27
CA VAL A 38 -15.82 4.84 1.40
C VAL A 38 -16.58 4.64 2.71
N LYS A 39 -17.82 4.23 2.60
CA LYS A 39 -18.67 3.97 3.77
C LYS A 39 -18.48 2.55 4.30
N ASP A 40 -18.88 2.32 5.55
CA ASP A 40 -18.83 1.00 6.21
C ASP A 40 -17.45 0.34 6.05
N HIS A 41 -16.42 0.99 6.60
CA HIS A 41 -15.04 0.58 6.39
C HIS A 41 -14.29 0.25 7.67
N SER A 42 -13.26 -0.59 7.52
CA SER A 42 -12.28 -0.96 8.57
C SER A 42 -10.88 -0.57 8.12
N PRO A 43 -10.18 0.31 8.83
CA PRO A 43 -8.81 0.68 8.49
C PRO A 43 -7.82 -0.39 8.92
N ILE A 44 -6.92 -0.76 8.03
CA ILE A 44 -5.77 -1.64 8.26
C ILE A 44 -4.52 -0.84 8.01
N TYR A 45 -3.59 -0.82 8.97
CA TYR A 45 -2.37 -0.02 8.88
C TYR A 45 -1.17 -0.92 8.66
N MET A 46 -0.29 -0.49 7.74
CA MET A 46 1.01 -1.09 7.47
C MET A 46 2.09 -0.04 7.71
N PHE A 47 2.79 -0.16 8.83
CA PHE A 47 3.80 0.80 9.27
C PHE A 47 5.17 0.42 8.73
N PHE A 48 5.94 1.43 8.36
CA PHE A 48 7.36 1.31 8.05
C PHE A 48 8.17 1.31 9.35
N GLU A 49 9.01 0.30 9.51
CA GLU A 49 10.00 0.24 10.58
C GLU A 49 11.39 0.10 9.96
N ALA A 50 12.31 0.99 10.36
CA ALA A 50 13.71 0.88 9.98
C ALA A 50 14.46 0.15 11.09
N ASN A 51 15.21 -0.88 10.72
CA ASN A 51 16.24 -1.50 11.54
C ASN A 51 17.61 -1.13 10.95
N GLU A 52 18.70 -1.29 11.72
CA GLU A 52 20.06 -0.89 11.32
C GLU A 52 20.48 -1.41 9.95
N ASN A 53 19.96 -2.56 9.51
CA ASN A 53 20.36 -3.22 8.26
C ASN A 53 19.17 -3.60 7.34
N ASP A 54 17.91 -3.36 7.73
CA ASP A 54 16.77 -3.82 6.94
C ASP A 54 15.52 -2.95 7.16
N THR A 55 14.58 -3.06 6.23
CA THR A 55 13.23 -2.48 6.34
C THR A 55 12.27 -3.56 6.77
N LEU A 56 11.50 -3.27 7.82
CA LEU A 56 10.47 -4.15 8.35
C LEU A 56 9.08 -3.55 8.13
N ILE A 57 8.08 -4.41 8.16
CA ILE A 57 6.67 -4.02 8.12
C ILE A 57 5.99 -4.46 9.41
N ASP A 58 5.28 -3.53 10.07
CA ASP A 58 4.37 -3.84 11.17
C ASP A 58 2.93 -3.66 10.70
N VAL A 59 2.12 -4.71 10.82
CA VAL A 59 0.74 -4.73 10.31
C VAL A 59 -0.26 -4.76 11.44
N ASN A 60 -0.98 -3.65 11.62
CA ASN A 60 -2.09 -3.59 12.57
C ASN A 60 -3.38 -4.14 11.92
N ARG A 61 -3.80 -5.32 12.37
CA ARG A 61 -4.99 -6.06 11.89
C ARG A 61 -6.16 -6.01 12.86
N SER A 62 -6.08 -5.23 13.92
CA SER A 62 -7.07 -5.23 15.02
C SER A 62 -8.49 -4.91 14.54
N ASN A 63 -8.62 -4.12 13.49
CA ASN A 63 -9.90 -3.68 12.94
C ASN A 63 -10.29 -4.40 11.62
N SER A 64 -9.70 -5.56 11.30
CA SER A 64 -10.01 -6.27 10.05
C SER A 64 -11.35 -7.00 10.11
N ILE A 65 -12.47 -6.26 10.06
CA ILE A 65 -13.84 -6.78 10.07
C ILE A 65 -14.21 -7.24 8.65
N SER A 66 -14.49 -8.53 8.46
CA SER A 66 -14.66 -9.11 7.12
C SER A 66 -15.91 -8.66 6.38
N SER A 67 -16.92 -8.14 7.10
CA SER A 67 -18.18 -7.64 6.51
C SER A 67 -18.10 -6.21 6.02
N THR A 68 -16.98 -5.51 6.24
CA THR A 68 -16.81 -4.10 5.85
C THR A 68 -15.85 -3.95 4.68
N ASN A 69 -15.83 -2.78 4.05
CA ASN A 69 -14.78 -2.36 3.14
C ASN A 69 -13.46 -2.23 3.89
N TRP A 70 -12.34 -2.66 3.31
CA TRP A 70 -11.04 -2.51 3.95
C TRP A 70 -10.26 -1.36 3.34
N LEU A 71 -9.79 -0.45 4.20
CA LEU A 71 -8.92 0.65 3.82
C LEU A 71 -7.48 0.28 4.20
N PHE A 72 -6.65 -0.01 3.23
CA PHE A 72 -5.23 -0.26 3.42
C PHE A 72 -4.47 1.06 3.51
N ASN A 73 -4.12 1.45 4.72
CA ASN A 73 -3.27 2.60 5.01
C ASN A 73 -1.82 2.13 5.04
N ILE A 74 -1.15 2.20 3.92
CA ILE A 74 0.20 1.65 3.72
C ILE A 74 1.21 2.79 3.70
N ASP A 75 2.28 2.66 4.47
CA ASP A 75 3.37 3.63 4.44
C ASP A 75 4.06 3.61 3.06
N LYS A 76 4.18 4.77 2.47
CA LYS A 76 4.68 4.98 1.11
C LYS A 76 6.11 4.48 0.88
N ARG A 77 6.92 4.35 1.95
CA ARG A 77 8.31 3.91 1.91
C ARG A 77 8.47 2.39 1.89
N LEU A 78 7.40 1.64 2.15
CA LEU A 78 7.46 0.18 2.16
C LEU A 78 7.66 -0.38 0.75
N PRO A 79 8.61 -1.31 0.56
CA PRO A 79 8.77 -2.00 -0.72
C PRO A 79 7.69 -3.06 -0.94
N LEU A 80 7.31 -3.29 -2.21
CA LEU A 80 6.28 -4.25 -2.59
C LEU A 80 6.54 -5.66 -2.06
N LYS A 81 7.79 -6.10 -1.95
CA LYS A 81 8.16 -7.41 -1.39
C LYS A 81 7.66 -7.65 0.03
N LEU A 82 7.42 -6.58 0.80
CA LEU A 82 6.87 -6.66 2.16
C LEU A 82 5.34 -6.50 2.16
N ILE A 83 4.80 -5.67 1.29
CA ILE A 83 3.37 -5.32 1.25
C ILE A 83 2.55 -6.46 0.63
N ILE A 84 2.97 -6.95 -0.53
CA ILE A 84 2.16 -7.90 -1.31
C ILE A 84 1.84 -9.19 -0.55
N PRO A 85 2.79 -9.83 0.17
CA PRO A 85 2.47 -11.01 1.00
C PRO A 85 1.42 -10.73 2.07
N GLU A 86 1.43 -9.53 2.65
CA GLU A 86 0.46 -9.17 3.69
C GLU A 86 -0.93 -8.90 3.11
N ILE A 87 -1.01 -8.23 1.94
CA ILE A 87 -2.27 -8.05 1.22
C ILE A 87 -2.86 -9.41 0.84
N GLN A 88 -2.06 -10.32 0.27
CA GLN A 88 -2.52 -11.67 -0.08
C GLN A 88 -3.10 -12.43 1.12
N LYS A 89 -2.41 -12.39 2.27
CA LYS A 89 -2.90 -13.03 3.52
C LYS A 89 -4.23 -12.41 3.98
N LEU A 90 -4.36 -11.09 3.90
CA LEU A 90 -5.57 -10.38 4.29
C LEU A 90 -6.73 -10.69 3.33
N GLN A 91 -6.51 -10.63 2.02
CA GLN A 91 -7.51 -11.00 1.02
C GLN A 91 -7.99 -12.43 1.20
N ALA A 92 -7.07 -13.40 1.36
CA ALA A 92 -7.41 -14.79 1.61
C ALA A 92 -8.21 -14.99 2.93
N LYS A 93 -7.90 -14.22 3.98
CA LYS A 93 -8.68 -14.22 5.24
C LYS A 93 -10.09 -13.71 5.00
N LYS A 94 -10.27 -12.61 4.26
CA LYS A 94 -11.58 -12.03 3.95
C LYS A 94 -12.43 -12.98 3.13
N GLU A 95 -11.85 -13.57 2.07
CA GLU A 95 -12.55 -14.53 1.20
C GLU A 95 -13.03 -15.78 1.94
N LYS A 96 -12.24 -16.30 2.88
CA LYS A 96 -12.59 -17.49 3.69
C LYS A 96 -13.55 -17.18 4.84
N SER A 97 -13.88 -15.93 5.09
CA SER A 97 -14.73 -15.55 6.21
C SER A 97 -16.21 -15.85 5.90
N SER A 98 -16.88 -16.56 6.81
CA SER A 98 -18.34 -16.75 6.76
C SER A 98 -19.15 -15.46 6.95
N HIS A 99 -18.49 -14.40 7.42
CA HIS A 99 -19.08 -13.08 7.66
C HIS A 99 -18.74 -12.06 6.54
N LYS A 100 -18.15 -12.51 5.43
CA LYS A 100 -17.93 -11.66 4.27
C LYS A 100 -19.29 -11.18 3.74
N LYS A 101 -19.43 -9.86 3.62
CA LYS A 101 -20.59 -9.24 3.00
C LYS A 101 -20.36 -9.15 1.48
N GLU A 102 -21.35 -9.55 0.71
CA GLU A 102 -21.33 -9.35 -0.74
C GLU A 102 -21.18 -7.88 -1.08
N GLY A 103 -20.30 -7.56 -2.05
CA GLY A 103 -19.98 -6.19 -2.44
C GLY A 103 -19.02 -5.45 -1.49
N SER A 104 -18.50 -6.10 -0.42
CA SER A 104 -17.44 -5.47 0.37
C SER A 104 -16.09 -5.56 -0.36
N GLU A 105 -15.46 -4.42 -0.57
CA GLU A 105 -14.26 -4.24 -1.38
C GLU A 105 -13.03 -3.86 -0.54
N ASN A 106 -11.88 -3.75 -1.20
CA ASN A 106 -10.64 -3.28 -0.61
C ASN A 106 -10.17 -2.03 -1.34
N TYR A 107 -9.55 -1.10 -0.61
CA TYR A 107 -9.08 0.17 -1.15
C TYR A 107 -7.69 0.49 -0.62
N PHE A 108 -6.83 1.04 -1.45
CA PHE A 108 -5.64 1.74 -1.00
C PHE A 108 -6.00 3.18 -0.63
N THR A 109 -5.54 3.62 0.55
CA THR A 109 -5.70 5.01 1.00
C THR A 109 -4.49 5.82 0.57
N TYR A 110 -4.73 6.99 0.00
CA TYR A 110 -3.70 7.94 -0.39
C TYR A 110 -4.16 9.39 -0.15
N MET A 111 -3.25 10.32 -0.27
CA MET A 111 -3.53 11.77 -0.20
C MET A 111 -3.67 12.33 -1.61
N ASP A 112 -4.79 12.97 -1.94
CA ASP A 112 -4.87 13.84 -3.12
C ASP A 112 -4.00 15.08 -2.88
N GLY A 113 -2.91 15.18 -3.62
CA GLY A 113 -1.93 16.24 -3.46
C GLY A 113 -2.46 17.63 -3.84
N LYS A 114 -3.42 17.70 -4.77
CA LYS A 114 -4.04 18.96 -5.20
C LYS A 114 -5.11 19.43 -4.22
N LYS A 115 -6.00 18.54 -3.82
CA LYS A 115 -7.13 18.88 -2.93
C LYS A 115 -6.79 18.82 -1.45
N LYS A 116 -5.67 18.18 -1.07
CA LYS A 116 -5.25 17.96 0.32
C LYS A 116 -6.27 17.19 1.16
N VAL A 117 -6.92 16.21 0.54
CA VAL A 117 -7.90 15.31 1.17
C VAL A 117 -7.49 13.86 1.00
N LEU A 118 -8.01 12.99 1.87
CA LEU A 118 -7.88 11.55 1.67
C LEU A 118 -8.70 11.11 0.46
N ALA A 119 -8.13 10.19 -0.28
CA ALA A 119 -8.76 9.55 -1.43
C ALA A 119 -8.47 8.05 -1.44
N PHE A 120 -9.23 7.29 -2.20
CA PHE A 120 -9.22 5.84 -2.16
C PHE A 120 -9.15 5.27 -3.58
N LEU A 121 -8.24 4.30 -3.76
CA LEU A 121 -8.11 3.55 -5.02
C LEU A 121 -8.68 2.14 -4.82
N PRO A 122 -9.73 1.73 -5.54
CA PRO A 122 -10.29 0.40 -5.39
C PRO A 122 -9.32 -0.68 -5.88
N VAL A 123 -9.22 -1.78 -5.12
CA VAL A 123 -8.40 -2.96 -5.42
C VAL A 123 -9.36 -4.11 -5.72
N VAL A 124 -10.07 -3.99 -6.84
CA VAL A 124 -11.10 -4.95 -7.26
C VAL A 124 -10.57 -5.80 -8.41
N GLY A 125 -10.74 -7.11 -8.31
CA GLY A 125 -10.34 -8.03 -9.37
C GLY A 125 -8.82 -8.18 -9.56
N VAL A 126 -8.00 -7.65 -8.64
CA VAL A 126 -6.55 -7.75 -8.71
C VAL A 126 -6.06 -8.98 -7.97
N GLU A 127 -5.43 -9.90 -8.68
CA GLU A 127 -4.72 -11.03 -8.12
C GLU A 127 -3.22 -10.74 -8.09
N TYR A 128 -2.64 -10.68 -6.90
CA TYR A 128 -1.20 -10.51 -6.74
C TYR A 128 -0.49 -11.86 -6.78
N ARG A 129 0.57 -11.94 -7.59
CA ARG A 129 1.44 -13.12 -7.67
C ARG A 129 2.87 -12.72 -7.37
N LEU A 130 3.51 -13.45 -6.45
CA LEU A 130 4.94 -13.33 -6.18
C LEU A 130 5.68 -14.37 -7.02
N GLY A 131 6.57 -13.92 -7.89
CA GLY A 131 7.31 -14.85 -8.74
C GLY A 131 8.26 -14.11 -9.69
N LYS A 132 8.85 -14.86 -10.60
CA LYS A 132 9.54 -14.26 -11.73
C LYS A 132 8.49 -13.71 -12.69
N ALA A 133 8.74 -12.49 -13.20
CA ALA A 133 7.93 -11.94 -14.28
C ALA A 133 7.84 -12.95 -15.41
N VAL A 134 6.64 -13.18 -15.93
CA VAL A 134 6.46 -13.99 -17.14
C VAL A 134 6.99 -13.16 -18.29
N LEU A 135 8.27 -13.34 -18.61
CA LEU A 135 8.93 -12.64 -19.70
C LEU A 135 8.47 -13.31 -21.00
N GLY A 136 7.90 -12.55 -21.90
CA GLY A 136 7.75 -12.98 -23.28
C GLY A 136 6.39 -12.87 -23.94
N MET A 137 5.29 -12.59 -23.25
CA MET A 137 3.99 -12.38 -23.91
C MET A 137 3.20 -11.26 -23.23
N ASN A 138 3.01 -10.15 -23.95
CA ASN A 138 2.17 -9.02 -23.51
C ASN A 138 2.41 -8.58 -22.06
N THR A 139 3.69 -8.49 -21.66
CA THR A 139 4.06 -8.14 -20.29
C THR A 139 4.58 -6.70 -20.25
N ILE A 140 3.89 -5.86 -19.47
CA ILE A 140 4.38 -4.54 -19.08
C ILE A 140 5.08 -4.70 -17.74
N TYR A 141 6.33 -4.27 -17.65
CA TYR A 141 7.13 -4.39 -16.43
C TYR A 141 7.64 -3.02 -15.99
N PHE A 142 7.35 -2.68 -14.74
CA PHE A 142 7.79 -1.45 -14.08
C PHE A 142 8.96 -1.73 -13.13
N THR A 143 10.07 -1.04 -13.36
CA THR A 143 11.26 -1.17 -12.51
C THR A 143 11.21 -0.21 -11.31
N ALA A 144 11.97 -0.51 -10.26
CA ALA A 144 12.10 0.38 -9.10
C ALA A 144 12.67 1.76 -9.46
N ASN A 145 13.38 1.89 -10.59
CA ASN A 145 13.94 3.17 -11.07
C ASN A 145 12.94 3.98 -11.91
N GLY A 146 11.75 3.43 -12.20
CA GLY A 146 10.72 4.10 -12.99
C GLY A 146 10.78 3.82 -14.50
N ASN A 147 11.68 2.93 -14.95
CA ASN A 147 11.68 2.52 -16.36
C ASN A 147 10.55 1.53 -16.62
N ILE A 148 9.94 1.64 -17.77
CA ILE A 148 8.85 0.78 -18.22
C ILE A 148 9.38 -0.09 -19.36
N PHE A 149 9.10 -1.38 -19.31
CA PHE A 149 9.45 -2.33 -20.36
C PHE A 149 8.18 -3.02 -20.86
N PHE A 150 8.07 -3.17 -22.17
CA PHE A 150 7.10 -4.03 -22.78
C PHE A 150 7.81 -5.13 -23.56
N ASN A 151 7.52 -6.38 -23.26
CA ASN A 151 8.17 -7.53 -23.90
C ASN A 151 9.70 -7.39 -23.98
N ASN A 152 10.36 -6.91 -22.91
CA ASN A 152 11.80 -6.64 -22.80
C ASN A 152 12.34 -5.44 -23.62
N GLN A 153 11.49 -4.65 -24.25
CA GLN A 153 11.88 -3.39 -24.88
C GLN A 153 11.52 -2.23 -23.99
N GLU A 154 12.42 -1.28 -23.79
CA GLU A 154 12.13 -0.09 -23.00
C GLU A 154 11.08 0.76 -23.72
N LEU A 155 10.04 1.15 -22.97
CA LEU A 155 8.93 1.97 -23.43
C LEU A 155 8.96 3.31 -22.71
N LYS A 156 8.74 4.40 -23.42
CA LYS A 156 8.57 5.70 -22.80
C LYS A 156 7.17 5.83 -22.20
N GLU A 157 7.07 6.49 -21.06
CA GLU A 157 5.78 6.74 -20.40
C GLU A 157 4.74 7.36 -21.35
N THR A 158 5.18 8.30 -22.19
CA THR A 158 4.31 8.97 -23.20
C THR A 158 3.79 8.02 -24.31
N GLU A 159 4.40 6.86 -24.48
CA GLU A 159 4.03 5.85 -25.47
C GLU A 159 3.09 4.80 -24.87
N LEU A 160 3.04 4.71 -23.52
CA LEU A 160 2.27 3.69 -22.79
C LEU A 160 0.77 3.77 -23.11
N ASP A 161 0.20 4.97 -23.11
CA ASP A 161 -1.23 5.18 -23.39
C ASP A 161 -1.60 4.75 -24.80
N ASN A 162 -0.78 5.10 -25.77
CA ASN A 162 -1.02 4.68 -27.16
C ASN A 162 -0.94 3.16 -27.27
N TYR A 163 0.04 2.57 -26.62
CA TYR A 163 0.24 1.13 -26.62
C TYR A 163 -0.93 0.37 -25.95
N LEU A 164 -1.40 0.86 -24.79
CA LEU A 164 -2.57 0.28 -24.11
C LEU A 164 -3.85 0.40 -24.93
N ASN A 165 -4.00 1.50 -25.68
CA ASN A 165 -5.14 1.68 -26.59
C ASN A 165 -5.08 0.70 -27.76
N ASP A 166 -3.91 0.47 -28.35
CA ASP A 166 -3.73 -0.49 -29.44
C ASP A 166 -4.01 -1.93 -28.98
N LEU A 167 -3.50 -2.32 -27.80
CA LEU A 167 -3.79 -3.63 -27.20
C LEU A 167 -5.29 -3.84 -26.90
N ARG A 168 -6.01 -2.78 -26.57
CA ARG A 168 -7.44 -2.82 -26.31
C ARG A 168 -8.27 -3.08 -27.57
N ILE A 169 -7.73 -2.76 -28.75
CA ILE A 169 -8.36 -2.98 -30.05
C ILE A 169 -8.13 -4.41 -30.56
N GLU A 170 -6.99 -5.01 -30.24
CA GLU A 170 -6.61 -6.38 -30.63
C GLU A 170 -7.19 -7.45 -29.69
N HIS A 171 -8.47 -7.53 -29.55
CA HIS A 171 -9.26 -8.45 -28.72
C HIS A 171 -8.60 -9.80 -28.36
N GLU A 172 -8.60 -10.13 -27.05
CA GLU A 172 -8.37 -11.44 -26.39
C GLU A 172 -6.96 -11.75 -25.85
N SER A 173 -6.03 -10.83 -25.84
CA SER A 173 -4.72 -11.11 -25.23
C SER A 173 -4.71 -10.78 -23.75
N GLU A 174 -4.39 -11.74 -22.88
CA GLU A 174 -4.09 -11.46 -21.48
C GLU A 174 -2.86 -10.55 -21.41
N ILE A 175 -2.97 -9.46 -20.65
CA ILE A 175 -1.86 -8.55 -20.38
C ILE A 175 -1.38 -8.85 -18.97
N PHE A 176 -0.09 -9.13 -18.85
CA PHE A 176 0.56 -9.29 -17.55
C PHE A 176 1.21 -7.96 -17.16
N VAL A 177 1.00 -7.55 -15.92
CA VAL A 177 1.65 -6.36 -15.36
C VAL A 177 2.59 -6.81 -14.25
N GLY A 178 3.87 -6.52 -14.41
CA GLY A 178 4.91 -6.87 -13.48
C GLY A 178 5.52 -5.63 -12.83
N TYR A 179 5.93 -5.76 -11.58
CA TYR A 179 6.61 -4.71 -10.82
C TYR A 179 7.85 -5.24 -10.14
N ASP A 180 8.88 -4.39 -10.05
CA ASP A 180 10.05 -4.71 -9.24
C ASP A 180 9.65 -4.84 -7.77
N LYS A 181 9.99 -5.96 -7.15
CA LYS A 181 9.69 -6.24 -5.74
C LYS A 181 10.26 -5.22 -4.76
N ASN A 182 11.31 -4.48 -5.16
CA ASN A 182 11.94 -3.44 -4.35
C ASN A 182 11.36 -2.04 -4.62
N MET A 183 10.41 -1.92 -5.54
CA MET A 183 9.67 -0.67 -5.76
C MET A 183 8.95 -0.26 -4.48
N ASP A 184 9.08 1.00 -4.08
CA ASP A 184 8.30 1.54 -2.97
C ASP A 184 6.83 1.72 -3.34
N PHE A 185 5.96 1.73 -2.32
CA PHE A 185 4.52 1.78 -2.52
C PHE A 185 4.06 3.10 -3.16
N GLU A 186 4.75 4.20 -2.93
CA GLU A 186 4.42 5.48 -3.57
C GLU A 186 4.58 5.41 -5.09
N LYS A 187 5.66 4.78 -5.57
CA LYS A 187 5.90 4.61 -7.01
C LYS A 187 4.92 3.61 -7.65
N TYR A 188 4.56 2.57 -6.90
CA TYR A 188 3.60 1.58 -7.38
C TYR A 188 2.22 2.19 -7.63
N LEU A 189 1.80 3.19 -6.86
CA LEU A 189 0.50 3.85 -7.02
C LEU A 189 0.48 4.94 -8.09
N LYS A 190 1.64 5.48 -8.46
CA LYS A 190 1.79 6.48 -9.54
C LYS A 190 1.80 5.85 -10.90
#